data_91890e9ee2eb763b10509a2e128cbcb3
#
_entry.id   91890e9ee2eb763b10509a2e128cbcb3
#
_cell.length_a   1.000
_cell.length_b   1.000
_cell.length_c   1.000
_cell.angle_alpha   90.00
_cell.angle_beta   90.00
_cell.angle_gamma   90.00
#
_symmetry.space_group_name_H-M   'P 1'
#
loop_
_entity.id
_entity.type
_entity.pdbx_description
1 polymer ?
#
loop_
_entity_poly.entity_id
_entity_poly.type
_entity_poly.pdbx_seq_one_letter_code
_entity_poly.pdbx_strand_id
1 'polypeptide(L)'
;MRALLLGDMMYLTGSNLTEKYDEIPAWEQLCDIAKNTVKKQGIKTIAAVGTPMSLTSLDDGVIETLENKGYEILRMPLAEYMWFLLYDNAESRSEKASLNDIWHKIQEVNKDLKNKLFEEHYEDLFDVADKYMYKVSGGNIRYRYAKAVLMSRKTDGVLTFEPRYENSSMVIDMRRLADKSNSPVFRVSLDGDWDESSWARLESFLYYL
;
A
#
# COMPACT_ATOMS: atom_id res chain seq x y z
N MET A 1 -6.08 -12.45 12.42
CA MET A 1 -5.41 -12.83 11.16
C MET A 1 -6.38 -12.84 9.98
N ARG A 2 -7.45 -13.67 9.94
CA ARG A 2 -8.42 -13.71 8.82
C ARG A 2 -8.96 -12.32 8.41
N ALA A 3 -9.31 -11.47 9.37
CA ALA A 3 -9.82 -10.12 9.07
C ALA A 3 -8.77 -9.20 8.40
N LEU A 4 -7.49 -9.30 8.78
CA LEU A 4 -6.41 -8.54 8.15
C LEU A 4 -6.17 -9.01 6.71
N LEU A 5 -6.17 -10.32 6.50
CA LEU A 5 -6.02 -10.92 5.18
C LEU A 5 -7.24 -10.63 4.28
N LEU A 6 -8.44 -10.55 4.85
CA LEU A 6 -9.62 -10.09 4.14
C LEU A 6 -9.46 -8.64 3.67
N GLY A 7 -8.91 -7.78 4.52
CA GLY A 7 -8.55 -6.42 4.15
C GLY A 7 -7.56 -6.38 2.97
N ASP A 8 -6.51 -7.18 3.00
CA ASP A 8 -5.56 -7.30 1.89
C ASP A 8 -6.22 -7.78 0.59
N MET A 9 -7.16 -8.72 0.69
CA MET A 9 -7.90 -9.20 -0.48
C MET A 9 -8.82 -8.12 -1.05
N MET A 10 -9.50 -7.34 -0.21
CA MET A 10 -10.30 -6.20 -0.66
C MET A 10 -9.45 -5.15 -1.37
N TYR A 11 -8.22 -4.93 -0.91
CA TYR A 11 -7.27 -4.05 -1.61
C TYR A 11 -6.79 -4.62 -2.95
N LEU A 12 -6.61 -5.94 -3.05
CA LEU A 12 -6.15 -6.58 -4.27
C LEU A 12 -7.21 -6.66 -5.37
N THR A 13 -8.46 -6.81 -4.99
CA THR A 13 -9.57 -7.01 -5.95
C THR A 13 -10.17 -5.70 -6.44
N GLY A 14 -9.69 -4.53 -5.95
CA GLY A 14 -10.33 -3.25 -6.25
C GLY A 14 -11.74 -3.18 -5.66
N SER A 15 -12.15 -2.01 -5.22
CA SER A 15 -13.45 -1.62 -4.68
C SER A 15 -14.59 -2.65 -4.62
N ASN A 16 -15.23 -2.75 -3.47
CA ASN A 16 -16.62 -3.19 -3.32
C ASN A 16 -16.93 -4.67 -3.62
N LEU A 17 -16.17 -5.59 -3.00
CA LEU A 17 -16.66 -6.97 -2.87
C LEU A 17 -18.08 -7.00 -2.28
N THR A 18 -18.40 -6.04 -1.39
CA THR A 18 -19.73 -5.90 -0.78
C THR A 18 -20.82 -5.44 -1.75
N GLU A 19 -20.50 -4.69 -2.81
CA GLU A 19 -21.48 -4.29 -3.81
C GLU A 19 -21.82 -5.40 -4.81
N LYS A 20 -20.93 -6.37 -4.98
CA LYS A 20 -21.12 -7.49 -5.90
C LYS A 20 -21.77 -8.73 -5.26
N TYR A 21 -21.78 -8.79 -3.93
CA TYR A 21 -22.26 -9.95 -3.20
C TYR A 21 -23.17 -9.50 -2.05
N ASP A 22 -24.35 -10.06 -1.98
CA ASP A 22 -25.33 -9.82 -0.89
C ASP A 22 -24.81 -10.34 0.47
N GLU A 23 -23.84 -11.25 0.45
CA GLU A 23 -23.15 -11.79 1.62
C GLU A 23 -21.63 -11.77 1.40
N ILE A 24 -20.86 -11.66 2.48
CA ILE A 24 -19.39 -11.80 2.41
C ILE A 24 -19.06 -13.21 1.91
N PRO A 25 -18.40 -13.38 0.77
CA PRO A 25 -18.07 -14.68 0.24
C PRO A 25 -17.24 -15.52 1.22
N ALA A 26 -17.38 -16.84 1.16
CA ALA A 26 -16.50 -17.72 1.92
C ALA A 26 -15.03 -17.46 1.57
N TRP A 27 -14.12 -17.69 2.52
CA TRP A 27 -12.68 -17.43 2.35
C TRP A 27 -12.12 -18.03 1.07
N GLU A 28 -12.52 -19.26 0.75
CA GLU A 28 -12.09 -19.98 -0.46
C GLU A 28 -12.52 -19.26 -1.74
N GLN A 29 -13.74 -18.74 -1.78
CA GLN A 29 -14.25 -17.97 -2.91
C GLN A 29 -13.50 -16.66 -3.09
N LEU A 30 -13.17 -15.97 -1.99
CA LEU A 30 -12.36 -14.75 -2.04
C LEU A 30 -10.95 -15.04 -2.59
N CYS A 31 -10.33 -16.13 -2.14
CA CYS A 31 -9.04 -16.58 -2.68
C CYS A 31 -9.10 -16.87 -4.18
N ASP A 32 -10.17 -17.52 -4.63
CA ASP A 32 -10.35 -17.83 -6.07
C ASP A 32 -10.61 -16.57 -6.90
N ILE A 33 -11.37 -15.60 -6.39
CA ILE A 33 -11.57 -14.30 -7.03
C ILE A 33 -10.21 -13.59 -7.19
N ALA A 34 -9.41 -13.51 -6.12
CA ALA A 34 -8.11 -12.87 -6.15
C ALA A 34 -7.14 -13.55 -7.14
N LYS A 35 -7.12 -14.89 -7.19
CA LYS A 35 -6.28 -15.66 -8.14
C LYS A 35 -6.70 -15.47 -9.60
N ASN A 36 -8.00 -15.31 -9.84
CA ASN A 36 -8.57 -15.20 -11.17
C ASN A 36 -8.68 -13.76 -11.69
N THR A 37 -8.28 -12.78 -10.90
CA THR A 37 -8.17 -11.39 -11.36
C THR A 37 -7.05 -11.30 -12.40
N VAL A 38 -7.44 -11.39 -13.67
CA VAL A 38 -6.51 -11.47 -14.81
C VAL A 38 -5.88 -10.10 -15.04
N LYS A 39 -4.55 -10.04 -14.95
CA LYS A 39 -3.80 -8.86 -15.36
C LYS A 39 -3.88 -8.68 -16.87
N LYS A 40 -4.37 -7.54 -17.31
CA LYS A 40 -4.31 -7.15 -18.72
C LYS A 40 -2.86 -6.81 -19.07
N GLN A 41 -2.31 -7.40 -20.13
CA GLN A 41 -0.96 -7.05 -20.60
C GLN A 41 -0.92 -5.60 -21.12
N GLY A 42 0.17 -4.91 -20.85
CA GLY A 42 0.41 -3.54 -21.34
C GLY A 42 -0.21 -2.42 -20.51
N ILE A 43 -0.79 -2.73 -19.35
CA ILE A 43 -1.33 -1.72 -18.43
C ILE A 43 -0.23 -1.24 -17.50
N LYS A 44 -0.15 0.08 -17.33
CA LYS A 44 0.72 0.72 -16.33
C LYS A 44 0.24 0.41 -14.92
N THR A 45 1.17 0.03 -14.07
CA THR A 45 0.94 -0.34 -12.68
C THR A 45 1.39 0.78 -11.77
N ILE A 46 0.50 1.25 -10.91
CA ILE A 46 0.77 2.32 -9.95
C ILE A 46 0.59 1.77 -8.53
N ALA A 47 1.59 1.99 -7.69
CA ALA A 47 1.50 1.65 -6.28
C ALA A 47 0.81 2.76 -5.49
N ALA A 48 -0.12 2.40 -4.61
CA ALA A 48 -0.78 3.29 -3.67
C ALA A 48 -0.30 3.02 -2.24
N VAL A 49 0.34 4.01 -1.62
CA VAL A 49 0.87 3.96 -0.26
C VAL A 49 0.19 5.03 0.58
N GLY A 50 -0.35 4.65 1.72
CA GLY A 50 -1.04 5.58 2.62
C GLY A 50 -1.40 4.92 3.95
N THR A 51 -2.25 5.53 4.75
CA THR A 51 -2.90 4.82 5.84
C THR A 51 -4.05 3.96 5.31
N PRO A 52 -4.49 2.93 6.04
CA PRO A 52 -5.65 2.16 5.62
C PRO A 52 -6.88 3.04 5.30
N MET A 53 -7.14 4.06 6.12
CA MET A 53 -8.24 5.00 5.88
C MET A 53 -8.05 5.83 4.62
N SER A 54 -6.84 6.32 4.36
CA SER A 54 -6.55 7.12 3.17
C SER A 54 -6.61 6.32 1.87
N LEU A 55 -6.56 5.01 1.94
CA LEU A 55 -6.63 4.12 0.78
C LEU A 55 -8.02 3.50 0.54
N THR A 56 -8.98 3.73 1.44
CA THR A 56 -10.32 3.13 1.35
C THR A 56 -11.45 4.12 1.42
N SER A 57 -11.32 5.15 2.26
CA SER A 57 -12.45 6.03 2.58
C SER A 57 -12.17 7.51 2.30
N LEU A 58 -10.92 7.88 2.17
CA LEU A 58 -10.49 9.27 2.06
C LEU A 58 -9.64 9.54 0.81
N ASP A 59 -9.73 8.68 -0.21
CA ASP A 59 -8.95 8.84 -1.44
C ASP A 59 -9.55 9.84 -2.44
N ASP A 60 -10.66 10.49 -2.08
CA ASP A 60 -11.40 11.48 -2.89
C ASP A 60 -11.73 10.98 -4.31
N GLY A 61 -11.93 9.66 -4.47
CA GLY A 61 -12.21 9.01 -5.75
C GLY A 61 -11.02 8.94 -6.71
N VAL A 62 -9.82 9.26 -6.24
CA VAL A 62 -8.60 9.24 -7.07
C VAL A 62 -8.30 7.83 -7.57
N ILE A 63 -8.37 6.84 -6.69
CA ILE A 63 -8.10 5.44 -7.05
C ILE A 63 -9.11 4.94 -8.08
N GLU A 64 -10.40 5.16 -7.83
CA GLU A 64 -11.47 4.75 -8.75
C GLU A 64 -11.31 5.42 -10.13
N THR A 65 -10.99 6.71 -10.16
CA THR A 65 -10.75 7.44 -11.41
C THR A 65 -9.59 6.86 -12.20
N LEU A 66 -8.50 6.47 -11.54
CA LEU A 66 -7.34 5.86 -12.19
C LEU A 66 -7.65 4.46 -12.71
N GLU A 67 -8.37 3.66 -11.95
CA GLU A 67 -8.83 2.33 -12.37
C GLU A 67 -9.74 2.44 -13.59
N ASN A 68 -10.66 3.43 -13.63
CA ASN A 68 -11.52 3.73 -14.79
C ASN A 68 -10.72 4.22 -16.01
N LYS A 69 -9.61 4.91 -15.82
CA LYS A 69 -8.67 5.28 -16.88
C LYS A 69 -7.80 4.10 -17.37
N GLY A 70 -7.91 2.93 -16.76
CA GLY A 70 -7.25 1.70 -17.17
C GLY A 70 -5.89 1.45 -16.50
N TYR A 71 -5.54 2.16 -15.45
CA TYR A 71 -4.35 1.86 -14.64
C TYR A 71 -4.63 0.70 -13.69
N GLU A 72 -3.62 -0.14 -13.44
CA GLU A 72 -3.66 -1.14 -12.37
C GLU A 72 -3.17 -0.49 -11.07
N ILE A 73 -4.05 -0.32 -10.08
CA ILE A 73 -3.68 0.27 -8.80
C ILE A 73 -3.39 -0.84 -7.79
N LEU A 74 -2.15 -0.91 -7.36
CA LEU A 74 -1.71 -1.88 -6.34
C LEU A 74 -1.60 -1.18 -4.99
N ARG A 75 -2.48 -1.53 -4.07
CA ARG A 75 -2.50 -0.96 -2.72
C ARG A 75 -1.53 -1.70 -1.81
N MET A 76 -0.87 -0.98 -0.90
CA MET A 76 0.03 -1.59 0.07
C MET A 76 -0.68 -2.66 0.91
N PRO A 77 -0.03 -3.79 1.24
CA PRO A 77 -0.65 -4.87 2.02
C PRO A 77 -0.96 -4.43 3.46
N LEU A 78 -2.24 -4.55 3.87
CA LEU A 78 -2.68 -4.18 5.22
C LEU A 78 -2.08 -5.09 6.29
N ALA A 79 -1.99 -6.39 6.03
CA ALA A 79 -1.43 -7.35 6.98
C ALA A 79 0.06 -7.10 7.23
N GLU A 80 0.82 -6.76 6.19
CA GLU A 80 2.23 -6.38 6.29
C GLU A 80 2.39 -5.08 7.09
N TYR A 81 1.56 -4.06 6.80
CA TYR A 81 1.54 -2.80 7.53
C TYR A 81 1.30 -3.00 9.02
N MET A 82 0.25 -3.73 9.39
CA MET A 82 -0.07 -4.00 10.80
C MET A 82 1.03 -4.81 11.49
N TRP A 83 1.57 -5.80 10.80
CA TRP A 83 2.69 -6.58 11.32
C TRP A 83 3.93 -5.71 11.59
N PHE A 84 4.29 -4.83 10.62
CA PHE A 84 5.42 -3.92 10.78
C PHE A 84 5.25 -3.02 12.01
N LEU A 85 4.07 -2.44 12.22
CA LEU A 85 3.79 -1.59 13.39
C LEU A 85 3.99 -2.35 14.70
N LEU A 86 3.53 -3.58 14.78
CA LEU A 86 3.70 -4.41 15.96
C LEU A 86 5.16 -4.78 16.18
N TYR A 87 5.87 -5.17 15.14
CA TYR A 87 7.27 -5.57 15.23
C TYR A 87 8.20 -4.40 15.56
N ASP A 88 7.96 -3.22 14.98
CA ASP A 88 8.76 -2.01 15.23
C ASP A 88 8.64 -1.53 16.69
N ASN A 89 7.51 -1.83 17.35
CA ASN A 89 7.26 -1.52 18.75
C ASN A 89 7.55 -2.67 19.72
N ALA A 90 7.88 -3.86 19.24
CA ALA A 90 8.18 -5.00 20.10
C ALA A 90 9.52 -4.81 20.82
N GLU A 91 9.51 -4.91 22.15
CA GLU A 91 10.69 -4.70 23.00
C GLU A 91 11.39 -6.01 23.35
N SER A 92 10.64 -7.09 23.54
CA SER A 92 11.19 -8.37 23.95
C SER A 92 11.50 -9.32 22.80
N ARG A 93 12.46 -10.23 23.02
CA ARG A 93 12.77 -11.29 22.05
C ARG A 93 11.60 -12.25 21.85
N SER A 94 10.82 -12.52 22.89
CA SER A 94 9.66 -13.42 22.80
C SER A 94 8.54 -12.83 21.96
N GLU A 95 8.27 -11.52 22.06
CA GLU A 95 7.32 -10.83 21.20
C GLU A 95 7.75 -10.89 19.74
N LYS A 96 9.02 -10.58 19.46
CA LYS A 96 9.57 -10.65 18.10
C LYS A 96 9.49 -12.06 17.52
N ALA A 97 9.77 -13.10 18.30
CA ALA A 97 9.65 -14.48 17.85
C ALA A 97 8.20 -14.84 17.48
N SER A 98 7.24 -14.47 18.33
CA SER A 98 5.81 -14.68 18.02
C SER A 98 5.36 -13.92 16.78
N LEU A 99 5.85 -12.70 16.57
CA LEU A 99 5.56 -11.91 15.38
C LEU A 99 6.19 -12.52 14.12
N ASN A 100 7.37 -13.12 14.21
CA ASN A 100 7.96 -13.85 13.08
C ASN A 100 7.12 -15.06 12.66
N ASP A 101 6.56 -15.80 13.63
CA ASP A 101 5.63 -16.90 13.31
C ASP A 101 4.37 -16.38 12.58
N ILE A 102 3.87 -15.20 12.98
CA ILE A 102 2.75 -14.54 12.29
C ILE A 102 3.18 -14.12 10.88
N TRP A 103 4.38 -13.56 10.70
CA TRP A 103 4.91 -13.18 9.39
C TRP A 103 4.93 -14.36 8.41
N HIS A 104 5.46 -15.50 8.83
CA HIS A 104 5.48 -16.70 7.99
C HIS A 104 4.08 -17.14 7.55
N LYS A 105 3.09 -17.08 8.43
CA LYS A 105 1.70 -17.40 8.09
C LYS A 105 1.09 -16.38 7.11
N ILE A 106 1.43 -15.10 7.24
CA ILE A 106 1.01 -14.07 6.30
C ILE A 106 1.65 -14.32 4.93
N GLN A 107 2.95 -14.65 4.90
CA GLN A 107 3.65 -14.97 3.66
C GLN A 107 3.05 -16.16 2.92
N GLU A 108 2.69 -17.23 3.60
CA GLU A 108 2.05 -18.41 2.99
C GLU A 108 0.77 -18.01 2.23
N VAL A 109 -0.09 -17.20 2.87
CA VAL A 109 -1.33 -16.72 2.24
C VAL A 109 -1.03 -15.77 1.08
N ASN A 110 -0.07 -14.86 1.22
CA ASN A 110 0.25 -13.93 0.15
C ASN A 110 0.90 -14.59 -1.07
N LYS A 111 1.62 -15.69 -0.90
CA LYS A 111 2.07 -16.52 -2.02
C LYS A 111 0.91 -17.06 -2.84
N ASP A 112 -0.13 -17.53 -2.17
CA ASP A 112 -1.35 -18.02 -2.83
C ASP A 112 -2.09 -16.88 -3.55
N LEU A 113 -2.15 -15.70 -2.95
CA LEU A 113 -2.79 -14.51 -3.52
C LEU A 113 -1.94 -13.84 -4.61
N LYS A 114 -0.67 -14.25 -4.79
CA LYS A 114 0.29 -13.64 -5.73
C LYS A 114 0.41 -12.11 -5.57
N ASN A 115 0.32 -11.62 -4.32
CA ASN A 115 0.45 -10.21 -4.04
C ASN A 115 1.90 -9.74 -4.29
N LYS A 116 2.12 -9.08 -5.42
CA LYS A 116 3.44 -8.61 -5.85
C LYS A 116 4.03 -7.52 -4.94
N LEU A 117 3.20 -6.88 -4.14
CA LEU A 117 3.65 -5.78 -3.28
C LEU A 117 4.02 -6.25 -1.89
N PHE A 118 3.68 -7.48 -1.53
CA PHE A 118 4.13 -8.06 -0.28
C PHE A 118 5.64 -8.34 -0.36
N GLU A 119 6.40 -7.95 0.65
CA GLU A 119 7.83 -8.23 0.67
C GLU A 119 8.11 -9.67 1.08
N GLU A 120 9.02 -10.34 0.36
CA GLU A 120 9.40 -11.72 0.71
C GLU A 120 10.19 -11.76 2.02
N HIS A 121 11.01 -10.72 2.25
CA HIS A 121 11.85 -10.58 3.43
C HIS A 121 11.47 -9.30 4.17
N TYR A 122 11.05 -9.42 5.42
CA TYR A 122 10.71 -8.25 6.22
C TYR A 122 11.92 -7.37 6.54
N GLU A 123 13.12 -7.95 6.48
CA GLU A 123 14.37 -7.26 6.65
C GLU A 123 14.51 -6.10 5.66
N ASP A 124 14.05 -6.28 4.42
CA ASP A 124 14.11 -5.24 3.40
C ASP A 124 13.33 -3.98 3.81
N LEU A 125 12.19 -4.15 4.51
CA LEU A 125 11.41 -3.03 5.03
C LEU A 125 12.17 -2.28 6.12
N PHE A 126 12.79 -3.02 7.06
CA PHE A 126 13.56 -2.41 8.15
C PHE A 126 14.86 -1.80 7.66
N ASP A 127 15.54 -2.42 6.72
CA ASP A 127 16.78 -1.90 6.13
C ASP A 127 16.56 -0.54 5.47
N VAL A 128 15.47 -0.40 4.72
CA VAL A 128 15.10 0.89 4.12
C VAL A 128 14.62 1.88 5.18
N ALA A 129 13.76 1.43 6.12
CA ALA A 129 13.25 2.28 7.18
C ALA A 129 14.37 2.82 8.07
N ASP A 130 15.26 1.96 8.55
CA ASP A 130 16.37 2.33 9.45
C ASP A 130 17.41 3.22 8.76
N LYS A 131 17.60 3.01 7.47
CA LYS A 131 18.56 3.82 6.69
C LYS A 131 18.10 5.25 6.46
N TYR A 132 16.79 5.48 6.32
CA TYR A 132 16.27 6.77 5.87
C TYR A 132 15.37 7.48 6.89
N MET A 133 14.83 6.76 7.87
CA MET A 133 13.89 7.30 8.84
C MET A 133 14.31 7.00 10.28
N TYR A 134 14.28 8.02 11.11
CA TYR A 134 14.56 7.85 12.53
C TYR A 134 13.46 7.04 13.23
N LYS A 135 13.85 6.23 14.22
CA LYS A 135 12.89 5.42 14.97
C LYS A 135 11.83 6.27 15.70
N VAL A 136 12.20 7.46 16.12
CA VAL A 136 11.30 8.45 16.74
C VAL A 136 10.19 8.95 15.79
N SER A 137 10.34 8.75 14.48
CA SER A 137 9.31 9.12 13.49
C SER A 137 8.05 8.25 13.58
N GLY A 138 8.12 7.13 14.30
CA GLY A 138 7.02 6.19 14.49
C GLY A 138 6.86 5.20 13.33
N GLY A 139 6.36 4.01 13.67
CA GLY A 139 6.26 2.88 12.75
C GLY A 139 5.44 3.16 11.49
N ASN A 140 4.35 3.93 11.60
CA ASN A 140 3.51 4.30 10.46
C ASN A 140 4.32 5.02 9.35
N ILE A 141 5.07 6.06 9.71
CA ILE A 141 5.85 6.83 8.74
C ILE A 141 6.99 5.99 8.18
N ARG A 142 7.68 5.26 9.05
CA ARG A 142 8.79 4.39 8.70
C ARG A 142 8.36 3.32 7.68
N TYR A 143 7.25 2.66 7.94
CA TYR A 143 6.68 1.69 7.02
C TYR A 143 6.31 2.31 5.67
N ARG A 144 5.53 3.40 5.68
CA ARG A 144 5.07 4.06 4.45
C ARG A 144 6.23 4.51 3.58
N TYR A 145 7.26 5.09 4.18
CA TYR A 145 8.46 5.50 3.46
C TYR A 145 9.19 4.30 2.85
N ALA A 146 9.48 3.28 3.66
CA ALA A 146 10.15 2.07 3.19
C ALA A 146 9.35 1.41 2.07
N LYS A 147 8.04 1.28 2.26
CA LYS A 147 7.14 0.67 1.28
C LYS A 147 7.12 1.45 -0.03
N ALA A 148 7.02 2.77 0.00
CA ALA A 148 7.06 3.60 -1.21
C ALA A 148 8.36 3.39 -2.00
N VAL A 149 9.51 3.35 -1.33
CA VAL A 149 10.81 3.06 -1.97
C VAL A 149 10.85 1.67 -2.58
N LEU A 150 10.40 0.64 -1.86
CA LEU A 150 10.42 -0.74 -2.34
C LEU A 150 9.44 -0.95 -3.50
N MET A 151 8.23 -0.38 -3.40
CA MET A 151 7.22 -0.48 -4.44
C MET A 151 7.65 0.23 -5.74
N SER A 152 8.38 1.34 -5.65
CA SER A 152 8.92 2.03 -6.83
C SER A 152 9.84 1.16 -7.70
N ARG A 153 10.34 0.05 -7.16
CA ARG A 153 11.16 -0.93 -7.92
C ARG A 153 10.32 -1.94 -8.69
N LYS A 154 9.01 -2.02 -8.38
CA LYS A 154 8.10 -3.06 -8.87
C LYS A 154 6.96 -2.48 -9.71
N THR A 155 6.79 -1.15 -9.74
CA THR A 155 5.68 -0.44 -10.39
C THR A 155 6.17 0.70 -11.26
N ASP A 156 5.33 1.13 -12.19
CA ASP A 156 5.66 2.25 -13.11
C ASP A 156 5.59 3.60 -12.40
N GLY A 157 4.84 3.71 -11.30
CA GLY A 157 4.73 4.91 -10.49
C GLY A 157 4.25 4.63 -9.08
N VAL A 158 4.42 5.60 -8.18
CA VAL A 158 3.98 5.52 -6.78
C VAL A 158 3.14 6.74 -6.43
N LEU A 159 1.96 6.50 -5.86
CA LEU A 159 1.13 7.53 -5.22
C LEU A 159 1.25 7.41 -3.71
N THR A 160 1.58 8.50 -3.04
CA THR A 160 1.52 8.57 -1.58
C THR A 160 0.28 9.34 -1.17
N PHE A 161 -0.64 8.68 -0.46
CA PHE A 161 -1.87 9.27 0.03
C PHE A 161 -1.67 9.82 1.44
N GLU A 162 -1.79 11.13 1.59
CA GLU A 162 -1.49 11.80 2.83
C GLU A 162 -2.60 12.79 3.19
N PRO A 163 -3.34 12.55 4.30
CA PRO A 163 -4.23 13.56 4.85
C PRO A 163 -3.44 14.83 5.21
N ARG A 164 -3.93 15.99 4.78
CA ARG A 164 -3.22 17.27 4.90
C ARG A 164 -2.82 17.64 6.34
N TYR A 165 -3.64 17.20 7.29
CA TYR A 165 -3.46 17.51 8.70
C TYR A 165 -2.88 16.35 9.53
N GLU A 166 -2.47 15.27 8.88
CA GLU A 166 -1.79 14.17 9.56
C GLU A 166 -0.34 14.57 9.86
N ASN A 167 0.07 14.49 11.13
CA ASN A 167 1.45 14.79 11.53
C ASN A 167 2.49 13.94 10.77
N SER A 168 2.12 12.75 10.33
CA SER A 168 2.97 11.86 9.56
C SER A 168 3.28 12.40 8.16
N SER A 169 2.36 13.16 7.55
CA SER A 169 2.57 13.72 6.21
C SER A 169 3.65 14.80 6.20
N MET A 170 3.85 15.50 7.31
CA MET A 170 4.85 16.57 7.42
C MET A 170 6.30 16.06 7.47
N VAL A 171 6.49 14.76 7.75
CA VAL A 171 7.82 14.16 7.96
C VAL A 171 8.34 13.43 6.72
N ILE A 172 7.45 13.00 5.80
CA ILE A 172 7.90 12.39 4.55
C ILE A 172 8.40 13.50 3.62
N ASP A 173 9.70 13.65 3.56
CA ASP A 173 10.35 14.50 2.57
C ASP A 173 10.19 13.89 1.17
N MET A 174 9.23 14.40 0.40
CA MET A 174 8.92 13.92 -0.95
C MET A 174 10.10 14.02 -1.91
N ARG A 175 10.95 15.04 -1.74
CA ARG A 175 12.17 15.17 -2.54
C ARG A 175 13.13 14.02 -2.23
N ARG A 176 13.33 13.74 -0.96
CA ARG A 176 14.19 12.63 -0.51
C ARG A 176 13.63 11.28 -0.94
N LEU A 177 12.31 11.11 -0.91
CA LEU A 177 11.65 9.91 -1.40
C LEU A 177 11.84 9.76 -2.91
N ALA A 178 11.63 10.82 -3.70
CA ALA A 178 11.82 10.80 -5.13
C ALA A 178 13.27 10.45 -5.52
N ASP A 179 14.27 11.01 -4.81
CA ASP A 179 15.69 10.71 -5.04
C ASP A 179 16.06 9.23 -4.79
N LYS A 180 15.24 8.49 -4.03
CA LYS A 180 15.48 7.08 -3.67
C LYS A 180 14.56 6.10 -4.40
N SER A 181 13.57 6.62 -5.08
CA SER A 181 12.61 5.83 -5.85
C SER A 181 13.12 5.56 -7.25
N ASN A 182 12.82 4.38 -7.78
CA ASN A 182 13.19 3.98 -9.14
C ASN A 182 12.14 4.42 -10.17
N SER A 183 10.93 4.67 -9.75
CA SER A 183 9.82 5.19 -10.55
C SER A 183 9.34 6.55 -10.03
N PRO A 184 8.65 7.36 -10.85
CA PRO A 184 8.09 8.64 -10.41
C PRO A 184 7.19 8.48 -9.18
N VAL A 185 7.25 9.46 -8.27
CA VAL A 185 6.43 9.51 -7.06
C VAL A 185 5.57 10.76 -7.08
N PHE A 186 4.28 10.60 -6.83
CA PHE A 186 3.32 11.70 -6.73
C PHE A 186 2.61 11.68 -5.39
N ARG A 187 2.51 12.86 -4.76
CA ARG A 187 1.80 13.04 -3.50
C ARG A 187 0.37 13.43 -3.75
N VAL A 188 -0.55 12.60 -3.26
CA VAL A 188 -1.97 12.88 -3.16
C VAL A 188 -2.24 13.48 -1.78
N SER A 189 -2.47 14.79 -1.71
CA SER A 189 -2.82 15.46 -0.47
C SER A 189 -4.33 15.45 -0.30
N LEU A 190 -4.82 14.78 0.74
CA LEU A 190 -6.23 14.60 1.02
C LEU A 190 -6.68 15.67 2.03
N ASP A 191 -7.43 16.64 1.57
CA ASP A 191 -7.98 17.74 2.40
C ASP A 191 -9.49 17.94 2.23
N GLY A 192 -10.14 17.02 1.51
CA GLY A 192 -11.56 17.05 1.22
C GLY A 192 -11.94 17.81 -0.05
N ASP A 193 -10.99 18.47 -0.69
CA ASP A 193 -11.24 19.24 -1.92
C ASP A 193 -10.14 18.92 -2.97
N TRP A 194 -10.35 17.84 -3.71
CA TRP A 194 -9.55 17.58 -4.90
C TRP A 194 -10.01 18.50 -6.04
N ASP A 195 -9.33 19.64 -6.19
CA ASP A 195 -9.64 20.66 -7.18
C ASP A 195 -9.07 20.32 -8.57
N GLU A 196 -9.47 21.13 -9.57
CA GLU A 196 -8.99 20.97 -10.95
C GLU A 196 -7.46 21.04 -11.05
N SER A 197 -6.81 21.83 -10.19
CA SER A 197 -5.34 21.95 -10.21
C SER A 197 -4.67 20.69 -9.70
N SER A 198 -5.26 19.99 -8.75
CA SER A 198 -4.80 18.69 -8.24
C SER A 198 -4.93 17.61 -9.31
N TRP A 199 -6.05 17.59 -10.02
CA TRP A 199 -6.25 16.69 -11.16
C TRP A 199 -5.25 16.98 -12.30
N ALA A 200 -5.04 18.22 -12.67
CA ALA A 200 -4.06 18.58 -13.71
C ALA A 200 -2.63 18.17 -13.37
N ARG A 201 -2.24 18.28 -12.08
CA ARG A 201 -0.94 17.79 -11.61
C ARG A 201 -0.82 16.27 -11.67
N LEU A 202 -1.89 15.54 -11.29
CA LEU A 202 -1.93 14.10 -11.40
C LEU A 202 -1.85 13.66 -12.87
N GLU A 203 -2.57 14.32 -13.78
CA GLU A 203 -2.49 14.03 -15.21
C GLU A 203 -1.09 14.26 -15.78
N SER A 204 -0.43 15.32 -15.34
CA SER A 204 0.98 15.55 -15.69
C SER A 204 1.88 14.41 -15.21
N PHE A 205 1.69 13.92 -13.98
CA PHE A 205 2.43 12.76 -13.49
C PHE A 205 2.16 11.51 -14.33
N LEU A 206 0.89 11.23 -14.67
CA LEU A 206 0.51 10.08 -15.49
C LEU A 206 1.11 10.13 -16.91
N TYR A 207 1.31 11.32 -17.45
CA TYR A 207 1.94 11.49 -18.75
C TYR A 207 3.40 11.01 -18.77
N TYR A 208 4.09 11.05 -17.64
CA TYR A 208 5.50 10.62 -17.52
C TYR A 208 5.67 9.15 -17.08
N LEU A 209 4.59 8.42 -16.83
CA LEU A 209 4.63 6.97 -16.59
C LEU A 209 4.81 6.20 -17.91
#